data_e90d86182223331e098ef063d0b30f20
#
_entry.id   e90d86182223331e098ef063d0b30f20
#
_cell.length_a   1.000
_cell.length_b   1.000
_cell.length_c   1.000
_cell.angle_alpha   90.00
_cell.angle_beta   90.00
_cell.angle_gamma   90.00
#
_symmetry.space_group_name_H-M   'P 1'
#
loop_
_entity.id
_entity.type
_entity.pdbx_description
1 polymer ?
#
loop_
_entity_poly.entity_id
_entity_poly.type
_entity_poly.pdbx_seq_one_letter_code
_entity_poly.pdbx_strand_id
1 'polypeptide(L)'
;MSFDTLDYLSPDAFEVRISELLVATSEGADALIDPSVSEVLRLVKDHLKMDVVFVSEFVDGRRVFRRVETRPGAAVIAEGGSSSLEEGFCQRVVDGRMPRLVHDVEALPNKAELPPTDFPIGAHMSTPIVLTDGRVYGTFCCFSFSANETLTERDLKKLEMCAQLAARKIDAQRAREFEQASANWRLV
;
A
#
# COMPACT_ATOMS: atom_id res chain seq x y z
N MET A 1 -7.36 -31.70 -16.54
CA MET A 1 -6.39 -30.71 -17.09
C MET A 1 -6.43 -29.50 -16.19
N SER A 2 -5.46 -29.42 -15.28
CA SER A 2 -5.33 -28.29 -14.35
C SER A 2 -4.64 -27.17 -15.12
N PHE A 3 -5.35 -26.10 -15.43
CA PHE A 3 -4.73 -24.88 -15.96
C PHE A 3 -4.00 -24.25 -14.79
N ASP A 4 -2.71 -24.30 -14.83
CA ASP A 4 -1.79 -23.66 -13.90
C ASP A 4 -1.87 -22.14 -14.13
N THR A 5 -2.61 -21.46 -13.27
CA THR A 5 -2.91 -20.02 -13.34
C THR A 5 -1.70 -19.15 -12.93
N LEU A 6 -0.54 -19.77 -12.66
CA LEU A 6 0.65 -19.09 -12.17
C LEU A 6 1.60 -18.57 -13.27
N ASP A 7 1.38 -18.95 -14.52
CA ASP A 7 2.25 -18.53 -15.64
C ASP A 7 1.84 -17.20 -16.29
N TYR A 8 0.80 -16.54 -15.76
CA TYR A 8 0.23 -15.30 -16.33
C TYR A 8 0.90 -14.00 -15.89
N LEU A 9 1.87 -14.06 -15.01
CA LEU A 9 2.54 -12.86 -14.51
C LEU A 9 4.01 -12.81 -14.92
N SER A 10 4.27 -12.75 -16.23
CA SER A 10 5.51 -12.12 -16.68
C SER A 10 5.58 -10.70 -16.06
N PRO A 11 6.77 -10.17 -15.74
CA PRO A 11 6.91 -8.83 -15.17
C PRO A 11 6.14 -7.75 -15.94
N ASP A 12 6.05 -7.88 -17.27
CA ASP A 12 5.33 -6.97 -18.15
C ASP A 12 3.80 -7.12 -18.03
N ALA A 13 3.30 -8.35 -17.85
CA ALA A 13 1.87 -8.59 -17.67
C ALA A 13 1.34 -8.05 -16.33
N PHE A 14 2.16 -8.07 -15.27
CA PHE A 14 1.82 -7.47 -13.98
C PHE A 14 1.66 -5.95 -14.09
N GLU A 15 2.61 -5.27 -14.74
CA GLU A 15 2.58 -3.82 -14.94
C GLU A 15 1.38 -3.39 -15.80
N VAL A 16 1.12 -4.13 -16.88
CA VAL A 16 -0.05 -3.89 -17.75
C VAL A 16 -1.35 -4.07 -16.95
N ARG A 17 -1.50 -5.15 -16.20
CA ARG A 17 -2.72 -5.43 -15.43
C ARG A 17 -3.00 -4.40 -14.36
N ILE A 18 -1.98 -3.94 -13.63
CA ILE A 18 -2.12 -2.85 -12.67
C ILE A 18 -2.55 -1.57 -13.37
N SER A 19 -1.91 -1.24 -14.49
CA SER A 19 -2.26 -0.03 -15.25
C SER A 19 -3.70 -0.08 -15.75
N GLU A 20 -4.17 -1.21 -16.28
CA GLU A 20 -5.55 -1.40 -16.72
C GLU A 20 -6.55 -1.21 -15.58
N LEU A 21 -6.31 -1.85 -14.44
CA LEU A 21 -7.18 -1.76 -13.26
C LEU A 21 -7.30 -0.34 -12.72
N LEU A 22 -6.22 0.42 -12.80
CA LEU A 22 -6.18 1.78 -12.27
C LEU A 22 -6.69 2.83 -13.25
N VAL A 23 -6.72 2.53 -14.55
CA VAL A 23 -7.34 3.38 -15.58
C VAL A 23 -8.84 3.15 -15.69
N ALA A 24 -9.31 1.91 -15.51
CA ALA A 24 -10.71 1.53 -15.72
C ALA A 24 -11.72 2.11 -14.72
N THR A 25 -11.27 2.75 -13.63
CA THR A 25 -12.13 3.13 -12.50
C THR A 25 -12.26 4.64 -12.30
N SER A 26 -12.51 5.38 -13.36
CA SER A 26 -12.65 6.85 -13.30
C SER A 26 -14.03 7.36 -12.87
N GLU A 27 -15.00 6.50 -12.54
CA GLU A 27 -16.38 6.92 -12.24
C GLU A 27 -16.86 6.52 -10.84
N GLY A 28 -16.83 7.47 -9.90
CA GLY A 28 -17.94 7.61 -8.94
C GLY A 28 -17.82 7.02 -7.53
N ALA A 29 -16.74 6.34 -7.13
CA ALA A 29 -16.59 5.85 -5.76
C ALA A 29 -15.38 6.47 -5.05
N ASP A 30 -15.38 6.46 -3.71
CA ASP A 30 -14.19 6.78 -2.91
C ASP A 30 -12.99 6.01 -3.51
N ALA A 31 -11.95 6.75 -3.90
CA ALA A 31 -10.82 6.22 -4.68
C ALA A 31 -10.13 5.02 -4.02
N LEU A 32 -10.25 4.90 -2.69
CA LEU A 32 -9.69 3.80 -1.92
C LEU A 32 -10.72 2.69 -1.63
N ILE A 33 -12.01 2.93 -1.83
CA ILE A 33 -13.09 1.93 -1.70
C ILE A 33 -13.34 1.19 -3.02
N ASP A 34 -12.70 1.63 -4.09
CA ASP A 34 -12.80 1.00 -5.40
C ASP A 34 -12.32 -0.48 -5.36
N PRO A 35 -13.12 -1.43 -5.83
CA PRO A 35 -12.73 -2.84 -5.92
C PRO A 35 -11.42 -3.08 -6.66
N SER A 36 -11.03 -2.20 -7.58
CA SER A 36 -9.76 -2.28 -8.30
C SER A 36 -8.54 -2.10 -7.41
N VAL A 37 -8.64 -1.29 -6.35
CA VAL A 37 -7.56 -1.15 -5.37
C VAL A 37 -7.35 -2.46 -4.63
N SER A 38 -8.42 -3.11 -4.19
CA SER A 38 -8.34 -4.44 -3.55
C SER A 38 -7.74 -5.49 -4.49
N GLU A 39 -8.09 -5.46 -5.78
CA GLU A 39 -7.49 -6.36 -6.77
C GLU A 39 -5.99 -6.11 -6.95
N VAL A 40 -5.56 -4.83 -6.98
CA VAL A 40 -4.14 -4.47 -7.03
C VAL A 40 -3.40 -4.97 -5.78
N LEU A 41 -3.96 -4.77 -4.59
CA LEU A 41 -3.33 -5.26 -3.36
C LEU A 41 -3.18 -6.79 -3.38
N ARG A 42 -4.21 -7.51 -3.85
CA ARG A 42 -4.17 -8.96 -3.99
C ARG A 42 -3.09 -9.41 -4.96
N LEU A 43 -3.00 -8.79 -6.14
CA LEU A 43 -1.95 -9.09 -7.12
C LEU A 43 -0.55 -8.84 -6.56
N VAL A 44 -0.34 -7.72 -5.87
CA VAL A 44 0.94 -7.40 -5.20
C VAL A 44 1.27 -8.46 -4.15
N LYS A 45 0.29 -8.81 -3.29
CA LYS A 45 0.45 -9.81 -2.24
C LYS A 45 0.90 -11.16 -2.81
N ASP A 46 0.20 -11.63 -3.85
CA ASP A 46 0.44 -12.96 -4.43
C ASP A 46 1.77 -12.98 -5.21
N HIS A 47 2.06 -11.92 -5.99
CA HIS A 47 3.31 -11.80 -6.75
C HIS A 47 4.55 -11.71 -5.87
N LEU A 48 4.48 -10.93 -4.80
CA LEU A 48 5.61 -10.73 -3.87
C LEU A 48 5.66 -11.77 -2.74
N LYS A 49 4.71 -12.70 -2.70
CA LYS A 49 4.57 -13.73 -1.65
C LYS A 49 4.56 -13.13 -0.24
N MET A 50 3.85 -12.00 -0.09
CA MET A 50 3.68 -11.34 1.19
C MET A 50 2.44 -11.85 1.93
N ASP A 51 2.45 -11.78 3.26
CA ASP A 51 1.32 -12.20 4.08
C ASP A 51 0.25 -11.12 4.18
N VAL A 52 0.67 -9.86 4.20
CA VAL A 52 -0.19 -8.69 4.34
C VAL A 52 0.26 -7.58 3.37
N VAL A 53 -0.70 -6.99 2.68
CA VAL A 53 -0.50 -5.79 1.85
C VAL A 53 -1.59 -4.77 2.21
N PHE A 54 -1.24 -3.51 2.34
CA PHE A 54 -2.20 -2.48 2.72
C PHE A 54 -1.84 -1.09 2.19
N VAL A 55 -2.87 -0.26 2.08
CA VAL A 55 -2.77 1.19 1.93
C VAL A 55 -3.18 1.84 3.24
N SER A 56 -2.35 2.73 3.74
CA SER A 56 -2.65 3.52 4.93
C SER A 56 -2.68 5.01 4.63
N GLU A 57 -3.43 5.75 5.44
CA GLU A 57 -3.47 7.20 5.45
C GLU A 57 -2.91 7.72 6.78
N PHE A 58 -2.16 8.82 6.72
CA PHE A 58 -1.66 9.53 7.91
C PHE A 58 -2.61 10.66 8.26
N VAL A 59 -3.31 10.53 9.37
CA VAL A 59 -4.31 11.49 9.85
C VAL A 59 -4.10 11.75 11.34
N ASP A 60 -3.94 13.01 11.73
CA ASP A 60 -3.86 13.45 13.12
C ASP A 60 -2.87 12.64 13.98
N GLY A 61 -1.66 12.41 13.44
CA GLY A 61 -0.62 11.64 14.12
C GLY A 61 -0.87 10.14 14.21
N ARG A 62 -1.87 9.65 13.48
CA ARG A 62 -2.21 8.23 13.41
C ARG A 62 -2.07 7.70 11.98
N ARG A 63 -1.79 6.42 11.88
CA ARG A 63 -1.87 5.65 10.65
C ARG A 63 -3.21 4.90 10.64
N VAL A 64 -4.05 5.17 9.66
CA VAL A 64 -5.35 4.52 9.46
C VAL A 64 -5.24 3.56 8.28
N PHE A 65 -5.61 2.30 8.46
CA PHE A 65 -5.61 1.30 7.39
C PHE A 65 -6.85 1.49 6.50
N ARG A 66 -6.65 1.95 5.27
CA ARG A 66 -7.74 2.23 4.32
C ARG A 66 -8.13 1.03 3.49
N ARG A 67 -7.15 0.21 3.10
CA ARG A 67 -7.34 -1.07 2.43
C ARG A 67 -6.33 -2.08 2.93
N VAL A 68 -6.79 -3.30 3.13
CA VAL A 68 -5.98 -4.41 3.64
C VAL A 68 -6.32 -5.69 2.89
N GLU A 69 -5.30 -6.35 2.36
CA GLU A 69 -5.38 -7.71 1.82
C GLU A 69 -4.44 -8.61 2.59
N THR A 70 -4.94 -9.76 3.04
CA THR A 70 -4.17 -10.72 3.83
C THR A 70 -4.23 -12.10 3.22
N ARG A 71 -3.22 -12.92 3.48
CA ARG A 71 -3.31 -14.36 3.24
C ARG A 71 -4.25 -15.00 4.28
N PRO A 72 -4.87 -16.13 3.97
CA PRO A 72 -5.64 -16.87 4.96
C PRO A 72 -4.81 -17.13 6.23
N GLY A 73 -5.36 -16.80 7.39
CA GLY A 73 -4.69 -16.91 8.68
C GLY A 73 -3.73 -15.78 9.05
N ALA A 74 -3.56 -14.77 8.20
CA ALA A 74 -2.67 -13.62 8.43
C ALA A 74 -3.42 -12.31 8.74
N ALA A 75 -4.66 -12.34 9.18
CA ALA A 75 -5.50 -11.18 9.46
C ALA A 75 -5.10 -10.50 10.78
N VAL A 76 -3.91 -9.90 10.84
CA VAL A 76 -3.37 -9.22 12.02
C VAL A 76 -3.69 -7.73 12.08
N ILE A 77 -4.13 -7.15 10.96
CA ILE A 77 -4.63 -5.76 10.85
C ILE A 77 -5.92 -5.77 10.06
N ALA A 78 -6.78 -4.77 10.27
CA ALA A 78 -8.08 -4.67 9.61
C ALA A 78 -8.31 -3.28 9.04
N GLU A 79 -9.14 -3.19 7.99
CA GLU A 79 -9.60 -1.93 7.44
C GLU A 79 -10.33 -1.10 8.49
N GLY A 80 -10.08 0.22 8.50
CA GLY A 80 -10.58 1.14 9.52
C GLY A 80 -9.82 1.11 10.83
N GLY A 81 -9.00 0.09 11.08
CA GLY A 81 -8.09 0.04 12.23
C GLY A 81 -7.02 1.14 12.14
N SER A 82 -6.48 1.53 13.28
CA SER A 82 -5.44 2.56 13.33
C SER A 82 -4.43 2.29 14.43
N SER A 83 -3.21 2.82 14.23
CA SER A 83 -2.15 2.85 15.24
C SER A 83 -1.48 4.23 15.26
N SER A 84 -0.73 4.53 16.31
CA SER A 84 0.15 5.70 16.34
C SER A 84 1.17 5.60 15.19
N LEU A 85 1.53 6.74 14.60
CA LEU A 85 2.59 6.78 13.56
C LEU A 85 3.94 6.31 14.11
N GLU A 86 4.26 6.62 15.37
CA GLU A 86 5.52 6.24 16.02
C GLU A 86 5.61 4.73 16.31
N GLU A 87 4.48 4.04 16.43
CA GLU A 87 4.41 2.59 16.65
C GLU A 87 4.56 1.77 15.36
N GLY A 88 4.65 2.43 14.19
CA GLY A 88 4.69 1.77 12.90
C GLY A 88 6.01 1.94 12.16
N PHE A 89 6.33 0.96 11.31
CA PHE A 89 7.49 1.04 10.42
C PHE A 89 7.28 2.06 9.29
N CYS A 90 6.03 2.30 8.88
CA CYS A 90 5.70 3.16 7.75
C CYS A 90 6.23 4.60 7.91
N GLN A 91 6.08 5.21 9.10
CA GLN A 91 6.63 6.54 9.37
C GLN A 91 8.15 6.54 9.29
N ARG A 92 8.81 5.49 9.78
CA ARG A 92 10.27 5.36 9.74
C ARG A 92 10.80 5.24 8.31
N VAL A 93 10.04 4.62 7.42
CA VAL A 93 10.36 4.59 5.98
C VAL A 93 10.19 5.97 5.35
N VAL A 94 9.11 6.68 5.68
CA VAL A 94 8.82 8.02 5.13
C VAL A 94 9.89 9.04 5.52
N ASP A 95 10.35 8.99 6.77
CA ASP A 95 11.38 9.92 7.29
C ASP A 95 12.83 9.43 7.14
N GLY A 96 13.03 8.30 6.45
CA GLY A 96 14.35 7.77 6.11
C GLY A 96 15.07 7.02 7.24
N ARG A 97 14.42 6.79 8.38
CA ARG A 97 14.99 5.99 9.50
C ARG A 97 14.99 4.49 9.23
N MET A 98 14.29 4.01 8.20
CA MET A 98 14.22 2.61 7.82
C MET A 98 14.26 2.48 6.29
N PRO A 99 14.96 1.50 5.73
CA PRO A 99 14.95 1.23 4.28
C PRO A 99 13.55 0.90 3.77
N ARG A 100 13.28 1.23 2.51
CA ARG A 100 12.01 0.90 1.85
C ARG A 100 11.85 -0.60 1.58
N LEU A 101 12.95 -1.32 1.43
CA LEU A 101 13.03 -2.76 1.21
C LEU A 101 13.88 -3.38 2.31
N VAL A 102 13.30 -4.33 3.04
CA VAL A 102 13.96 -5.10 4.10
C VAL A 102 13.63 -6.57 3.92
N HIS A 103 14.64 -7.40 3.68
CA HIS A 103 14.47 -8.84 3.49
C HIS A 103 14.25 -9.58 4.81
N ASP A 104 14.93 -9.09 5.88
CA ASP A 104 14.83 -9.64 7.22
C ASP A 104 14.95 -8.51 8.26
N VAL A 105 13.85 -8.23 8.94
CA VAL A 105 13.77 -7.19 9.96
C VAL A 105 14.66 -7.54 11.17
N GLU A 106 14.79 -8.81 11.50
CA GLU A 106 15.64 -9.26 12.61
C GLU A 106 17.12 -9.03 12.34
N ALA A 107 17.53 -8.99 11.08
CA ALA A 107 18.92 -8.73 10.68
C ALA A 107 19.27 -7.23 10.58
N LEU A 108 18.31 -6.31 10.81
CA LEU A 108 18.59 -4.88 10.76
C LEU A 108 19.53 -4.44 11.88
N PRO A 109 20.57 -3.62 11.58
CA PRO A 109 21.54 -3.14 12.58
C PRO A 109 20.87 -2.36 13.74
N ASN A 110 19.78 -1.66 13.44
CA ASN A 110 19.00 -0.87 14.39
C ASN A 110 17.71 -1.55 14.85
N LYS A 111 17.66 -2.88 14.81
CA LYS A 111 16.45 -3.64 15.22
C LYS A 111 15.95 -3.27 16.61
N ALA A 112 16.86 -3.01 17.57
CA ALA A 112 16.51 -2.64 18.93
C ALA A 112 15.80 -1.28 19.06
N GLU A 113 15.89 -0.42 18.03
CA GLU A 113 15.23 0.88 17.97
C GLU A 113 13.83 0.81 17.35
N LEU A 114 13.48 -0.34 16.77
CA LEU A 114 12.17 -0.52 16.16
C LEU A 114 11.11 -0.71 17.23
N PRO A 115 9.89 -0.16 17.01
CA PRO A 115 8.80 -0.38 17.92
C PRO A 115 8.42 -1.86 17.99
N PRO A 116 7.98 -2.35 19.15
CA PRO A 116 7.46 -3.71 19.25
C PRO A 116 6.18 -3.84 18.43
N THR A 117 5.94 -5.04 17.90
CA THR A 117 4.72 -5.38 17.17
C THR A 117 4.05 -6.59 17.83
N ASP A 118 2.71 -6.62 17.80
CA ASP A 118 1.92 -7.74 18.37
C ASP A 118 2.00 -9.01 17.50
N PHE A 119 2.62 -8.92 16.34
CA PHE A 119 2.80 -10.01 15.38
C PHE A 119 4.20 -9.94 14.75
N PRO A 120 4.74 -11.05 14.25
CA PRO A 120 6.06 -11.06 13.65
C PRO A 120 6.07 -10.28 12.31
N ILE A 121 7.14 -9.57 12.06
CA ILE A 121 7.44 -8.95 10.75
C ILE A 121 8.84 -9.43 10.36
N GLY A 122 8.91 -10.34 9.40
CA GLY A 122 10.16 -10.85 8.86
C GLY A 122 10.68 -9.97 7.72
N ALA A 123 9.99 -9.93 6.59
CA ALA A 123 10.30 -9.00 5.52
C ALA A 123 9.30 -7.85 5.48
N HIS A 124 9.77 -6.67 5.06
CA HIS A 124 8.95 -5.46 4.98
C HIS A 124 9.33 -4.64 3.75
N MET A 125 8.34 -4.17 3.02
CA MET A 125 8.52 -3.24 1.93
C MET A 125 7.44 -2.16 1.98
N SER A 126 7.85 -0.90 1.87
CA SER A 126 6.94 0.25 1.98
C SER A 126 7.43 1.42 1.16
N THR A 127 6.49 2.16 0.61
CA THR A 127 6.76 3.39 -0.13
C THR A 127 5.71 4.46 0.21
N PRO A 128 6.09 5.74 0.30
CA PRO A 128 5.14 6.81 0.52
C PRO A 128 4.21 7.00 -0.68
N ILE A 129 2.95 7.33 -0.39
CA ILE A 129 1.98 7.82 -1.35
C ILE A 129 2.08 9.35 -1.31
N VAL A 130 2.71 9.95 -2.33
CA VAL A 130 2.94 11.39 -2.41
C VAL A 130 1.94 11.99 -3.40
N LEU A 131 1.13 12.92 -2.91
CA LEU A 131 0.12 13.62 -3.71
C LEU A 131 0.77 14.68 -4.61
N THR A 132 0.01 15.20 -5.57
CA THR A 132 0.48 16.20 -6.54
C THR A 132 0.98 17.49 -5.87
N ASP A 133 0.42 17.84 -4.70
CA ASP A 133 0.85 18.99 -3.91
C ASP A 133 2.11 18.74 -3.06
N GLY A 134 2.72 17.56 -3.17
CA GLY A 134 3.92 17.16 -2.44
C GLY A 134 3.66 16.60 -1.04
N ARG A 135 2.43 16.60 -0.55
CA ARG A 135 2.10 16.01 0.75
C ARG A 135 2.16 14.50 0.70
N VAL A 136 2.66 13.90 1.77
CA VAL A 136 2.56 12.45 1.99
C VAL A 136 1.17 12.15 2.53
N TYR A 137 0.37 11.43 1.74
CA TYR A 137 -0.93 10.94 2.15
C TYR A 137 -0.82 9.82 3.19
N GLY A 138 0.11 8.91 2.99
CA GLY A 138 0.36 7.74 3.79
C GLY A 138 1.33 6.81 3.07
N THR A 139 1.12 5.50 3.19
CA THR A 139 2.01 4.50 2.56
C THR A 139 1.25 3.39 1.86
N PHE A 140 1.87 2.87 0.81
CA PHE A 140 1.59 1.55 0.26
C PHE A 140 2.63 0.60 0.83
N CYS A 141 2.20 -0.43 1.55
CA CYS A 141 3.07 -1.26 2.37
C CYS A 141 2.70 -2.74 2.26
N CYS A 142 3.70 -3.60 2.38
CA CYS A 142 3.52 -5.03 2.53
C CYS A 142 4.56 -5.63 3.49
N PHE A 143 4.20 -6.72 4.14
CA PHE A 143 5.10 -7.48 4.98
C PHE A 143 4.77 -8.98 4.97
N SER A 144 5.76 -9.78 5.32
CA SER A 144 5.62 -11.21 5.60
C SER A 144 6.05 -11.50 7.04
N PHE A 145 5.51 -12.58 7.61
CA PHE A 145 5.85 -13.01 8.96
C PHE A 145 7.25 -13.60 9.06
N SER A 146 7.79 -14.07 7.93
CA SER A 146 9.14 -14.58 7.82
C SER A 146 9.98 -13.70 6.90
N ALA A 147 11.29 -13.81 7.00
CA ALA A 147 12.22 -13.21 6.06
C ALA A 147 11.91 -13.64 4.61
N ASN A 148 12.16 -12.76 3.65
CA ASN A 148 11.94 -13.01 2.23
C ASN A 148 13.12 -12.49 1.40
N GLU A 149 14.09 -13.36 1.18
CA GLU A 149 15.31 -13.06 0.42
C GLU A 149 15.08 -12.95 -1.09
N THR A 150 13.88 -13.28 -1.56
CA THR A 150 13.56 -13.23 -3.00
C THR A 150 13.13 -11.84 -3.48
N LEU A 151 12.86 -10.92 -2.57
CA LEU A 151 12.50 -9.53 -2.92
C LEU A 151 13.68 -8.82 -3.58
N THR A 152 13.37 -7.98 -4.56
CA THR A 152 14.35 -7.24 -5.34
C THR A 152 14.02 -5.74 -5.41
N GLU A 153 14.98 -4.92 -5.80
CA GLU A 153 14.74 -3.50 -6.12
C GLU A 153 13.71 -3.31 -7.24
N ARG A 154 13.56 -4.30 -8.13
CA ARG A 154 12.51 -4.29 -9.16
C ARG A 154 11.11 -4.41 -8.53
N ASP A 155 10.98 -5.21 -7.48
CA ASP A 155 9.73 -5.36 -6.74
C ASP A 155 9.38 -4.08 -5.98
N LEU A 156 10.38 -3.40 -5.41
CA LEU A 156 10.19 -2.09 -4.81
C LEU A 156 9.69 -1.07 -5.85
N LYS A 157 10.25 -1.04 -7.06
CA LYS A 157 9.76 -0.16 -8.14
C LYS A 157 8.32 -0.43 -8.53
N LYS A 158 7.90 -1.70 -8.54
CA LYS A 158 6.49 -2.06 -8.78
C LYS A 158 5.58 -1.52 -7.67
N LEU A 159 6.01 -1.60 -6.40
CA LEU A 159 5.29 -1.03 -5.28
C LEU A 159 5.19 0.49 -5.38
N GLU A 160 6.27 1.16 -5.77
CA GLU A 160 6.31 2.62 -6.02
C GLU A 160 5.34 3.02 -7.14
N MET A 161 5.27 2.25 -8.21
CA MET A 161 4.29 2.47 -9.28
C MET A 161 2.85 2.37 -8.75
N CYS A 162 2.54 1.35 -7.93
CA CYS A 162 1.23 1.22 -7.29
C CYS A 162 0.90 2.42 -6.40
N ALA A 163 1.87 2.92 -5.64
CA ALA A 163 1.70 4.10 -4.80
C ALA A 163 1.44 5.38 -5.62
N GLN A 164 2.14 5.56 -6.75
CA GLN A 164 1.90 6.69 -7.66
C GLN A 164 0.48 6.65 -8.26
N LEU A 165 0.02 5.46 -8.64
CA LEU A 165 -1.32 5.28 -9.18
C LEU A 165 -2.40 5.52 -8.11
N ALA A 166 -2.18 5.06 -6.88
CA ALA A 166 -3.03 5.38 -5.74
C ALA A 166 -3.10 6.90 -5.48
N ALA A 167 -1.96 7.59 -5.52
CA ALA A 167 -1.89 9.04 -5.37
C ALA A 167 -2.75 9.78 -6.41
N ARG A 168 -2.65 9.39 -7.69
CA ARG A 168 -3.46 9.99 -8.77
C ARG A 168 -4.96 9.82 -8.54
N LYS A 169 -5.39 8.64 -8.06
CA LYS A 169 -6.80 8.39 -7.73
C LYS A 169 -7.29 9.26 -6.58
N ILE A 170 -6.50 9.37 -5.52
CA ILE A 170 -6.79 10.21 -4.36
C ILE A 170 -6.89 11.68 -4.76
N ASP A 171 -5.95 12.18 -5.56
CA ASP A 171 -5.99 13.56 -6.06
C ASP A 171 -7.22 13.84 -6.93
N ALA A 172 -7.55 12.92 -7.84
CA ALA A 172 -8.73 13.05 -8.69
C ALA A 172 -10.05 13.06 -7.89
N GLN A 173 -10.13 12.26 -6.84
CA GLN A 173 -11.29 12.26 -5.96
C GLN A 173 -11.41 13.56 -5.18
N ARG A 174 -10.34 14.02 -4.56
CA ARG A 174 -10.32 15.29 -3.81
C ARG A 174 -10.72 16.47 -4.70
N ALA A 175 -10.27 16.49 -5.95
CA ALA A 175 -10.69 17.52 -6.91
C ALA A 175 -12.19 17.49 -7.17
N ARG A 176 -12.78 16.30 -7.36
CA ARG A 176 -14.25 16.14 -7.54
C ARG A 176 -15.04 16.59 -6.32
N GLU A 177 -14.61 16.20 -5.12
CA GLU A 177 -15.24 16.60 -3.86
C GLU A 177 -15.22 18.13 -3.69
N PHE A 178 -14.10 18.75 -4.01
CA PHE A 178 -13.97 20.21 -3.99
C PHE A 178 -14.90 20.90 -4.99
N GLU A 179 -15.00 20.40 -6.21
CA GLU A 179 -15.92 20.92 -7.24
C GLU A 179 -17.38 20.79 -6.82
N GLN A 180 -17.78 19.64 -6.26
CA GLN A 180 -19.13 19.41 -5.76
C GLN A 180 -19.47 20.34 -4.58
N ALA A 181 -18.57 20.49 -3.62
CA ALA A 181 -18.74 21.43 -2.51
C ALA A 181 -18.88 22.87 -3.00
N SER A 182 -18.03 23.29 -3.95
CA SER A 182 -18.07 24.63 -4.54
C SER A 182 -19.35 24.90 -5.35
N ALA A 183 -19.90 23.88 -6.04
CA ALA A 183 -21.16 24.00 -6.75
C ALA A 183 -22.35 24.21 -5.80
N ASN A 184 -22.37 23.50 -4.66
CA ASN A 184 -23.42 23.63 -3.65
C ASN A 184 -23.44 25.03 -2.99
N TRP A 185 -22.30 25.68 -2.83
CA TRP A 185 -22.21 27.04 -2.29
C TRP A 185 -22.77 28.12 -3.24
N ARG A 186 -22.84 27.85 -4.54
CA ARG A 186 -23.37 28.79 -5.54
C ARG A 186 -24.88 28.74 -5.66
N LEU A 187 -25.55 27.77 -5.02
CA LEU A 187 -27.02 27.56 -5.06
C LEU A 187 -27.72 28.11 -3.80
N VAL A 188 -26.99 28.72 -2.87
CA VAL A 188 -27.47 29.41 -1.67
C VAL A 188 -27.22 30.91 -1.80
#